data_30542cf75bc63dee265c299d442c9c9f
#
_entry.id   30542cf75bc63dee265c299d442c9c9f
#
_cell.length_a   1.000
_cell.length_b   1.000
_cell.length_c   1.000
_cell.angle_alpha   90.00
_cell.angle_beta   90.00
_cell.angle_gamma   90.00
#
_symmetry.space_group_name_H-M   'P 1'
#
loop_
_entity.id
_entity.type
_entity.pdbx_description
1 polymer ?
#
loop_
_entity_poly.entity_id
_entity_poly.type
_entity_poly.pdbx_seq_one_letter_code
_entity_poly.pdbx_strand_id
1 'polypeptide(L)'
;VAVGNADLVGEADYRYEGQTHRLRNGAVVIAAITSCTNTSNPSVMMAAGLLAKKAVEKGLKRQPWVKSSLAPGSKVVTDYYEAAGLTRYLDELGFALVGYGCTTCIGNSGPLPEPIEKAIQQSDLTVASVLSGNRNFEGRVHPLVKTNWLASPPLVVAYALAGSVRIDLSREPLGTGSDGQPVYLRDIWPSRQEIADAVARVDTEMFHKEYAEVFAGDAQWQAIEVPQAATYAWQQDSTYIQHPPFFDEIAGPLPVIEDVRDARVLALLGDSVTTDHISQQRSEKRRVGKECRSRWSPYH
;
A
#
# COMPACT_ATOMS: atom_id res chain seq x y z
N VAL A 1 -7.20 22.77 -8.40
CA VAL A 1 -6.43 23.96 -8.03
C VAL A 1 -5.12 23.86 -8.78
N ALA A 2 -4.91 24.74 -9.78
CA ALA A 2 -3.64 24.84 -10.50
C ALA A 2 -2.62 25.45 -9.52
N VAL A 3 -1.71 24.64 -9.03
CA VAL A 3 -0.53 25.12 -8.31
C VAL A 3 0.38 25.78 -9.34
N GLY A 4 0.72 27.04 -9.10
CA GLY A 4 1.59 27.82 -9.99
C GLY A 4 2.93 27.13 -10.22
N ASN A 5 3.46 27.23 -11.44
CA ASN A 5 4.65 26.54 -11.91
C ASN A 5 5.99 26.91 -11.21
N ALA A 6 6.00 27.93 -10.36
CA ALA A 6 7.25 28.48 -9.80
C ALA A 6 7.81 27.66 -8.62
N ASP A 7 6.95 26.94 -7.88
CA ASP A 7 7.36 26.25 -6.65
C ASP A 7 7.73 24.77 -6.85
N LEU A 8 7.85 24.31 -8.11
CA LEU A 8 8.01 22.91 -8.45
C LEU A 8 9.43 22.53 -8.91
N VAL A 9 10.41 23.40 -8.73
CA VAL A 9 11.78 23.25 -9.30
C VAL A 9 12.73 22.43 -8.43
N GLY A 10 12.25 21.76 -7.37
CA GLY A 10 13.11 20.87 -6.57
C GLY A 10 13.56 19.65 -7.38
N GLU A 11 14.87 19.47 -7.50
CA GLU A 11 15.47 18.26 -8.06
C GLU A 11 16.75 17.87 -7.32
N ALA A 12 17.09 16.59 -7.34
CA ALA A 12 18.31 16.06 -6.74
C ALA A 12 18.88 14.95 -7.61
N ASP A 13 20.19 15.03 -7.86
CA ASP A 13 20.92 13.93 -8.47
C ASP A 13 21.36 12.95 -7.37
N TYR A 14 21.21 11.66 -7.62
CA TYR A 14 21.63 10.60 -6.72
C TYR A 14 22.18 9.41 -7.49
N ARG A 15 23.04 8.62 -6.85
CA ARG A 15 23.63 7.42 -7.45
C ARG A 15 22.95 6.18 -6.90
N TYR A 16 22.39 5.36 -7.79
CA TYR A 16 21.73 4.11 -7.44
C TYR A 16 22.03 3.04 -8.50
N GLU A 17 22.32 1.80 -8.08
CA GLU A 17 22.69 0.70 -8.97
C GLU A 17 23.79 1.04 -10.00
N GLY A 18 24.76 1.82 -9.57
CA GLY A 18 25.91 2.22 -10.40
C GLY A 18 25.63 3.35 -11.40
N GLN A 19 24.41 3.84 -11.50
CA GLN A 19 24.00 4.91 -12.39
C GLN A 19 23.62 6.18 -11.62
N THR A 20 23.78 7.34 -12.27
CA THR A 20 23.29 8.61 -11.74
C THR A 20 21.89 8.87 -12.25
N HIS A 21 20.98 9.11 -11.34
CA HIS A 21 19.57 9.39 -11.61
C HIS A 21 19.21 10.76 -11.05
N ARG A 22 18.17 11.35 -11.61
CA ARG A 22 17.62 12.63 -11.16
C ARG A 22 16.21 12.46 -10.61
N LEU A 23 16.02 12.76 -9.34
CA LEU A 23 14.73 12.80 -8.68
C LEU A 23 14.18 14.23 -8.68
N ARG A 24 12.89 14.39 -8.91
CA ARG A 24 12.22 15.70 -8.99
C ARG A 24 10.97 15.74 -8.14
N ASN A 25 10.50 16.93 -7.79
CA ASN A 25 9.19 17.12 -7.19
C ASN A 25 8.11 16.45 -8.03
N GLY A 26 7.21 15.72 -7.37
CA GLY A 26 6.17 14.92 -8.02
C GLY A 26 6.65 13.53 -8.48
N ALA A 27 7.90 13.13 -8.18
CA ALA A 27 8.35 11.76 -8.44
C ALA A 27 7.52 10.76 -7.65
N VAL A 28 7.09 9.69 -8.32
CA VAL A 28 6.45 8.54 -7.69
C VAL A 28 7.54 7.64 -7.12
N VAL A 29 7.62 7.54 -5.81
CA VAL A 29 8.61 6.68 -5.14
C VAL A 29 8.02 5.39 -4.59
N ILE A 30 6.70 5.32 -4.47
CA ILE A 30 5.94 4.12 -4.10
C ILE A 30 4.78 3.94 -5.08
N ALA A 31 4.71 2.77 -5.71
CA ALA A 31 3.57 2.35 -6.53
C ALA A 31 3.08 0.99 -6.05
N ALA A 32 1.89 0.93 -5.46
CA ALA A 32 1.42 -0.31 -4.85
C ALA A 32 0.00 -0.69 -5.30
N ILE A 33 -0.11 -1.91 -5.81
CA ILE A 33 -1.40 -2.59 -5.97
C ILE A 33 -1.71 -3.23 -4.62
N THR A 34 -2.64 -2.64 -3.87
CA THR A 34 -2.93 -3.03 -2.49
C THR A 34 -4.41 -3.39 -2.33
N SER A 35 -4.69 -4.20 -1.33
CA SER A 35 -6.04 -4.72 -1.07
C SER A 35 -7.03 -3.61 -0.75
N CYS A 36 -8.03 -3.49 -1.60
CA CYS A 36 -9.27 -2.73 -1.38
C CYS A 36 -10.36 -3.30 -2.30
N THR A 37 -11.55 -2.72 -2.29
CA THR A 37 -12.70 -3.18 -3.09
C THR A 37 -12.33 -3.34 -4.58
N ASN A 38 -11.52 -2.44 -5.13
CA ASN A 38 -11.07 -2.51 -6.54
C ASN A 38 -10.19 -3.73 -6.82
N THR A 39 -9.35 -4.16 -5.87
CA THR A 39 -8.47 -5.32 -6.04
C THR A 39 -9.19 -6.66 -5.90
N SER A 40 -10.46 -6.64 -5.52
CA SER A 40 -11.34 -7.81 -5.53
C SER A 40 -12.06 -7.98 -6.87
N ASN A 41 -11.93 -7.02 -7.80
CA ASN A 41 -12.54 -7.10 -9.13
C ASN A 41 -11.56 -7.71 -10.14
N PRO A 42 -11.80 -8.94 -10.63
CA PRO A 42 -10.90 -9.60 -11.57
C PRO A 42 -10.63 -8.77 -12.84
N SER A 43 -11.62 -8.06 -13.35
CA SER A 43 -11.45 -7.26 -14.58
C SER A 43 -10.39 -6.17 -14.42
N VAL A 44 -10.37 -5.48 -13.29
CA VAL A 44 -9.41 -4.40 -13.03
C VAL A 44 -8.02 -4.96 -12.77
N MET A 45 -7.93 -6.10 -12.08
CA MET A 45 -6.67 -6.78 -11.82
C MET A 45 -6.09 -7.37 -13.13
N MET A 46 -6.90 -8.06 -13.94
CA MET A 46 -6.49 -8.55 -15.25
C MET A 46 -6.02 -7.40 -16.16
N ALA A 47 -6.69 -6.26 -16.12
CA ALA A 47 -6.25 -5.08 -16.86
C ALA A 47 -4.85 -4.61 -16.42
N ALA A 48 -4.54 -4.64 -15.13
CA ALA A 48 -3.20 -4.28 -14.63
C ALA A 48 -2.12 -5.27 -15.12
N GLY A 49 -2.39 -6.58 -15.04
CA GLY A 49 -1.48 -7.60 -15.53
C GLY A 49 -1.26 -7.55 -17.05
N LEU A 50 -2.32 -7.32 -17.83
CA LEU A 50 -2.24 -7.14 -19.29
C LEU A 50 -1.47 -5.88 -19.66
N LEU A 51 -1.67 -4.78 -18.93
CA LEU A 51 -0.90 -3.54 -19.15
C LEU A 51 0.59 -3.78 -18.83
N ALA A 52 0.91 -4.46 -17.75
CA ALA A 52 2.28 -4.86 -17.41
C ALA A 52 2.90 -5.73 -18.52
N LYS A 53 2.15 -6.71 -19.04
CA LYS A 53 2.59 -7.56 -20.15
C LYS A 53 2.95 -6.71 -21.38
N LYS A 54 2.03 -5.88 -21.84
CA LYS A 54 2.25 -5.03 -23.03
C LYS A 54 3.41 -4.04 -22.83
N ALA A 55 3.58 -3.51 -21.61
CA ALA A 55 4.70 -2.64 -21.28
C ALA A 55 6.05 -3.36 -21.41
N VAL A 56 6.15 -4.54 -20.82
CA VAL A 56 7.36 -5.38 -20.89
C VAL A 56 7.65 -5.81 -22.33
N GLU A 57 6.64 -6.25 -23.08
CA GLU A 57 6.77 -6.63 -24.49
C GLU A 57 7.24 -5.46 -25.39
N LYS A 58 6.94 -4.23 -25.00
CA LYS A 58 7.45 -3.01 -25.61
C LYS A 58 8.84 -2.60 -25.10
N GLY A 59 9.39 -3.30 -24.11
CA GLY A 59 10.69 -3.02 -23.51
C GLY A 59 10.68 -1.93 -22.45
N LEU A 60 9.49 -1.50 -22.00
CA LEU A 60 9.40 -0.54 -20.89
C LEU A 60 9.81 -1.20 -19.57
N LYS A 61 10.41 -0.39 -18.71
CA LYS A 61 10.77 -0.75 -17.33
C LYS A 61 10.21 0.29 -16.38
N ARG A 62 9.91 -0.12 -15.14
CA ARG A 62 9.59 0.86 -14.10
C ARG A 62 10.80 1.77 -13.85
N GLN A 63 10.53 2.98 -13.39
CA GLN A 63 11.62 3.88 -13.04
C GLN A 63 12.41 3.35 -11.83
N PRO A 64 13.73 3.51 -11.80
CA PRO A 64 14.59 2.93 -10.77
C PRO A 64 14.30 3.45 -9.35
N TRP A 65 13.75 4.65 -9.22
CA TRP A 65 13.37 5.23 -7.93
C TRP A 65 11.99 4.77 -7.42
N VAL A 66 11.22 4.03 -8.23
CA VAL A 66 9.89 3.56 -7.83
C VAL A 66 10.00 2.22 -7.11
N LYS A 67 9.57 2.17 -5.87
CA LYS A 67 9.34 0.93 -5.15
C LYS A 67 7.93 0.43 -5.44
N SER A 68 7.82 -0.64 -6.22
CA SER A 68 6.53 -1.26 -6.55
C SER A 68 6.26 -2.48 -5.68
N SER A 69 4.97 -2.81 -5.49
CA SER A 69 4.54 -4.00 -4.74
C SER A 69 3.13 -4.43 -5.11
N LEU A 70 2.86 -5.72 -4.91
CA LEU A 70 1.54 -6.33 -5.07
C LEU A 70 1.12 -6.96 -3.73
N ALA A 71 -0.02 -6.52 -3.19
CA ALA A 71 -0.62 -7.08 -1.99
C ALA A 71 -2.14 -7.21 -2.17
N PRO A 72 -2.61 -8.23 -2.91
CA PRO A 72 -4.03 -8.39 -3.20
C PRO A 72 -4.83 -8.80 -1.96
N GLY A 73 -6.15 -8.68 -2.03
CA GLY A 73 -7.05 -9.01 -0.94
C GLY A 73 -7.26 -10.51 -0.71
N SER A 74 -6.90 -11.33 -1.69
CA SER A 74 -7.13 -12.78 -1.65
C SER A 74 -6.04 -13.52 -2.44
N LYS A 75 -5.75 -14.75 -2.02
CA LYS A 75 -4.88 -15.68 -2.75
C LYS A 75 -5.43 -16.04 -4.13
N VAL A 76 -6.74 -16.02 -4.33
CA VAL A 76 -7.37 -16.23 -5.65
C VAL A 76 -6.81 -15.30 -6.72
N VAL A 77 -6.38 -14.09 -6.34
CA VAL A 77 -5.76 -13.14 -7.27
C VAL A 77 -4.46 -13.69 -7.85
N THR A 78 -3.64 -14.33 -7.04
CA THR A 78 -2.41 -14.97 -7.50
C THR A 78 -2.70 -16.16 -8.39
N ASP A 79 -3.68 -16.98 -8.04
CA ASP A 79 -4.09 -18.14 -8.86
C ASP A 79 -4.52 -17.71 -10.28
N TYR A 80 -5.38 -16.71 -10.39
CA TYR A 80 -5.81 -16.30 -11.73
C TYR A 80 -4.74 -15.52 -12.50
N TYR A 81 -3.82 -14.82 -11.84
CA TYR A 81 -2.66 -14.23 -12.52
C TYR A 81 -1.72 -15.30 -13.09
N GLU A 82 -1.50 -16.39 -12.36
CA GLU A 82 -0.74 -17.55 -12.84
C GLU A 82 -1.45 -18.22 -14.01
N ALA A 83 -2.75 -18.51 -13.89
CA ALA A 83 -3.55 -19.13 -14.96
C ALA A 83 -3.59 -18.27 -16.24
N ALA A 84 -3.53 -16.95 -16.09
CA ALA A 84 -3.45 -16.02 -17.21
C ALA A 84 -2.01 -15.81 -17.72
N GLY A 85 -0.98 -16.31 -17.03
CA GLY A 85 0.43 -16.13 -17.37
C GLY A 85 0.92 -14.69 -17.21
N LEU A 86 0.31 -13.92 -16.29
CA LEU A 86 0.57 -12.50 -16.10
C LEU A 86 1.55 -12.20 -14.96
N THR A 87 1.73 -13.11 -14.01
CA THR A 87 2.60 -12.95 -12.83
C THR A 87 4.00 -12.49 -13.23
N ARG A 88 4.64 -13.14 -14.18
CA ARG A 88 6.01 -12.83 -14.62
C ARG A 88 6.19 -11.39 -15.08
N TYR A 89 5.20 -10.79 -15.71
CA TYR A 89 5.28 -9.43 -16.22
C TYR A 89 5.13 -8.39 -15.11
N LEU A 90 4.30 -8.71 -14.11
CA LEU A 90 4.18 -7.90 -12.90
C LEU A 90 5.48 -7.94 -12.10
N ASP A 91 6.08 -9.13 -11.92
CA ASP A 91 7.36 -9.31 -11.23
C ASP A 91 8.49 -8.55 -11.93
N GLU A 92 8.55 -8.59 -13.27
CA GLU A 92 9.55 -7.86 -14.05
C GLU A 92 9.46 -6.34 -13.86
N LEU A 93 8.25 -5.81 -13.65
CA LEU A 93 8.04 -4.42 -13.28
C LEU A 93 8.14 -4.19 -11.75
N GLY A 94 8.57 -5.21 -10.99
CA GLY A 94 8.78 -5.15 -9.54
C GLY A 94 7.50 -5.16 -8.71
N PHE A 95 6.35 -5.48 -9.30
CA PHE A 95 5.10 -5.73 -8.57
C PHE A 95 5.08 -7.16 -8.01
N ALA A 96 6.14 -7.52 -7.28
CA ALA A 96 6.22 -8.81 -6.60
C ALA A 96 5.19 -8.90 -5.46
N LEU A 97 4.69 -10.10 -5.23
CA LEU A 97 3.79 -10.38 -4.11
C LEU A 97 4.53 -10.21 -2.79
N VAL A 98 4.10 -9.26 -1.96
CA VAL A 98 4.68 -8.97 -0.64
C VAL A 98 3.79 -9.40 0.52
N GLY A 99 2.58 -9.82 0.23
CA GLY A 99 1.59 -10.26 1.22
C GLY A 99 0.17 -10.11 0.71
N TYR A 100 -0.78 -10.40 1.56
CA TYR A 100 -2.22 -10.24 1.28
C TYR A 100 -2.82 -9.25 2.26
N GLY A 101 -3.68 -8.36 1.75
CA GLY A 101 -4.38 -7.39 2.59
C GLY A 101 -3.80 -5.97 2.51
N CYS A 102 -4.12 -5.18 3.54
CA CYS A 102 -3.78 -3.76 3.61
C CYS A 102 -2.32 -3.53 4.05
N THR A 103 -1.34 -3.81 3.21
CA THR A 103 0.08 -3.64 3.53
C THR A 103 0.52 -2.18 3.42
N THR A 104 0.59 -1.64 2.21
CA THR A 104 1.08 -0.28 1.95
C THR A 104 0.20 0.80 2.56
N CYS A 105 -1.14 0.63 2.53
CA CYS A 105 -2.08 1.61 3.10
C CYS A 105 -1.89 1.86 4.60
N ILE A 106 -1.41 0.87 5.34
CA ILE A 106 -1.12 0.97 6.77
C ILE A 106 0.36 1.24 7.07
N GLY A 107 1.15 1.57 6.05
CA GLY A 107 2.55 1.94 6.17
C GLY A 107 3.51 0.75 6.32
N ASN A 108 3.18 -0.42 5.81
CA ASN A 108 4.07 -1.58 5.75
C ASN A 108 4.83 -1.67 4.42
N SER A 109 5.02 -0.56 3.73
CA SER A 109 5.85 -0.52 2.52
C SER A 109 7.33 -0.75 2.79
N GLY A 110 7.75 -0.66 4.06
CA GLY A 110 9.16 -0.67 4.44
C GLY A 110 9.91 0.59 3.97
N PRO A 111 11.21 0.70 4.27
CA PRO A 111 12.02 1.87 3.92
C PRO A 111 12.18 1.99 2.41
N LEU A 112 12.40 3.20 1.92
CA LEU A 112 12.91 3.43 0.57
C LEU A 112 14.41 3.07 0.52
N PRO A 113 14.99 2.85 -0.67
CA PRO A 113 16.44 2.73 -0.80
C PRO A 113 17.15 3.97 -0.24
N GLU A 114 18.20 3.76 0.54
CA GLU A 114 18.91 4.84 1.25
C GLU A 114 19.34 6.03 0.35
N PRO A 115 19.84 5.82 -0.90
CA PRO A 115 20.18 6.94 -1.78
C PRO A 115 18.96 7.81 -2.14
N ILE A 116 17.79 7.19 -2.27
CA ILE A 116 16.54 7.89 -2.59
C ILE A 116 16.06 8.67 -1.36
N GLU A 117 16.10 8.06 -0.16
CA GLU A 117 15.75 8.76 1.09
C GLU A 117 16.63 9.99 1.31
N LYS A 118 17.96 9.84 1.12
CA LYS A 118 18.89 10.96 1.24
C LYS A 118 18.59 12.07 0.23
N ALA A 119 18.33 11.73 -1.03
CA ALA A 119 18.00 12.72 -2.05
C ALA A 119 16.72 13.50 -1.70
N ILE A 120 15.69 12.81 -1.19
CA ILE A 120 14.43 13.45 -0.76
C ILE A 120 14.69 14.41 0.41
N GLN A 121 15.41 13.96 1.44
CA GLN A 121 15.64 14.74 2.66
C GLN A 121 16.55 15.94 2.42
N GLN A 122 17.67 15.75 1.70
CA GLN A 122 18.65 16.81 1.47
C GLN A 122 18.14 17.96 0.58
N SER A 123 17.22 17.64 -0.33
CA SER A 123 16.66 18.64 -1.25
C SER A 123 15.19 18.96 -0.95
N ASP A 124 14.67 18.54 0.20
CA ASP A 124 13.28 18.73 0.66
C ASP A 124 12.23 18.44 -0.43
N LEU A 125 12.43 17.35 -1.18
CA LEU A 125 11.58 17.03 -2.31
C LEU A 125 10.18 16.61 -1.86
N THR A 126 9.18 17.09 -2.59
CA THR A 126 7.80 16.60 -2.48
C THR A 126 7.61 15.43 -3.43
N VAL A 127 7.66 14.22 -2.88
CA VAL A 127 7.47 12.98 -3.63
C VAL A 127 6.10 12.37 -3.37
N ALA A 128 5.70 11.44 -4.24
CA ALA A 128 4.37 10.87 -4.27
C ALA A 128 4.36 9.35 -4.08
N SER A 129 3.25 8.85 -3.53
CA SER A 129 2.84 7.45 -3.68
C SER A 129 1.58 7.35 -4.56
N VAL A 130 1.48 6.27 -5.33
CA VAL A 130 0.28 5.93 -6.11
C VAL A 130 -0.19 4.53 -5.69
N LEU A 131 -1.40 4.44 -5.16
CA LEU A 131 -1.94 3.24 -4.52
C LEU A 131 -3.27 2.87 -5.14
N SER A 132 -3.54 1.57 -5.31
CA SER A 132 -4.89 1.10 -5.72
C SER A 132 -5.85 0.94 -4.54
N GLY A 133 -5.39 1.10 -3.33
CA GLY A 133 -6.19 1.04 -2.11
C GLY A 133 -6.58 2.41 -1.58
N ASN A 134 -7.27 2.43 -0.43
CA ASN A 134 -7.64 3.68 0.21
C ASN A 134 -6.41 4.54 0.49
N ARG A 135 -6.51 5.80 0.07
CA ARG A 135 -5.52 6.82 0.41
C ARG A 135 -5.65 7.16 1.89
N ASN A 136 -4.52 7.15 2.57
CA ASN A 136 -4.42 7.66 3.92
C ASN A 136 -3.79 9.07 3.91
N PHE A 137 -3.77 9.71 5.07
CA PHE A 137 -3.15 11.03 5.23
C PHE A 137 -1.61 10.94 5.14
N GLU A 138 -0.99 12.07 5.00
CA GLU A 138 0.47 12.21 4.90
C GLU A 138 1.18 11.51 6.07
N GLY A 139 2.33 10.93 5.77
CA GLY A 139 3.16 10.22 6.74
C GLY A 139 2.73 8.81 7.09
N ARG A 140 1.48 8.40 6.79
CA ARG A 140 1.03 7.04 7.11
C ARG A 140 1.58 5.99 6.15
N VAL A 141 1.58 6.26 4.86
CA VAL A 141 2.14 5.35 3.85
C VAL A 141 3.66 5.24 4.00
N HIS A 142 4.32 6.39 4.07
CA HIS A 142 5.75 6.50 4.34
C HIS A 142 6.07 7.91 4.87
N PRO A 143 6.96 8.07 5.89
CA PRO A 143 7.25 9.38 6.50
C PRO A 143 7.75 10.46 5.51
N LEU A 144 8.48 10.05 4.47
CA LEU A 144 9.03 10.98 3.48
C LEU A 144 8.09 11.26 2.30
N VAL A 145 6.94 10.58 2.21
CA VAL A 145 5.99 10.75 1.11
C VAL A 145 4.93 11.75 1.51
N LYS A 146 5.01 12.94 0.95
CA LYS A 146 4.12 14.07 1.28
C LYS A 146 2.78 14.00 0.54
N THR A 147 2.68 13.31 -0.61
CA THR A 147 1.45 13.22 -1.40
C THR A 147 1.10 11.77 -1.72
N ASN A 148 -0.16 11.41 -1.49
CA ASN A 148 -0.66 10.06 -1.70
C ASN A 148 -1.86 10.07 -2.65
N TRP A 149 -1.80 9.30 -3.72
CA TRP A 149 -2.77 9.29 -4.79
C TRP A 149 -3.47 7.95 -4.90
N LEU A 150 -4.79 7.98 -4.99
CA LEU A 150 -5.62 6.81 -5.26
C LEU A 150 -5.77 6.65 -6.78
N ALA A 151 -5.44 5.47 -7.29
CA ALA A 151 -5.57 5.13 -8.70
C ALA A 151 -6.08 3.68 -8.86
N SER A 152 -6.63 3.36 -10.03
CA SER A 152 -6.94 1.96 -10.35
C SER A 152 -5.65 1.14 -10.52
N PRO A 153 -5.67 -0.20 -10.29
CA PRO A 153 -4.50 -1.06 -10.47
C PRO A 153 -3.73 -0.85 -11.79
N PRO A 154 -4.37 -0.76 -12.98
CA PRO A 154 -3.64 -0.47 -14.22
C PRO A 154 -3.00 0.92 -14.23
N LEU A 155 -3.61 1.93 -13.62
CA LEU A 155 -2.98 3.25 -13.50
C LEU A 155 -1.82 3.26 -12.51
N VAL A 156 -1.84 2.43 -11.46
CA VAL A 156 -0.68 2.24 -10.57
C VAL A 156 0.52 1.73 -11.37
N VAL A 157 0.31 0.76 -12.27
CA VAL A 157 1.36 0.25 -13.18
C VAL A 157 1.84 1.37 -14.10
N ALA A 158 0.92 2.14 -14.71
CA ALA A 158 1.27 3.25 -15.59
C ALA A 158 2.13 4.32 -14.89
N TYR A 159 1.78 4.69 -13.66
CA TYR A 159 2.56 5.66 -12.89
C TYR A 159 3.91 5.12 -12.41
N ALA A 160 4.04 3.80 -12.21
CA ALA A 160 5.33 3.17 -11.93
C ALA A 160 6.29 3.26 -13.14
N LEU A 161 5.74 3.10 -14.35
CA LEU A 161 6.48 3.27 -15.60
C LEU A 161 6.87 4.74 -15.83
N ALA A 162 5.93 5.67 -15.65
CA ALA A 162 6.16 7.10 -15.80
C ALA A 162 7.09 7.68 -14.72
N GLY A 163 6.99 7.18 -13.48
CA GLY A 163 7.80 7.63 -12.35
C GLY A 163 7.47 9.03 -11.82
N SER A 164 6.38 9.64 -12.27
CA SER A 164 5.97 10.99 -11.86
C SER A 164 4.46 11.17 -11.93
N VAL A 165 3.88 11.88 -10.95
CA VAL A 165 2.47 12.31 -11.01
C VAL A 165 2.26 13.56 -11.84
N ARG A 166 3.32 14.16 -12.35
CA ARG A 166 3.26 15.38 -13.17
C ARG A 166 3.09 15.10 -14.66
N ILE A 167 3.07 13.82 -15.06
CA ILE A 167 2.87 13.41 -16.45
C ILE A 167 1.42 13.57 -16.86
N ASP A 168 1.18 14.05 -18.08
CA ASP A 168 -0.10 13.92 -18.77
C ASP A 168 -0.13 12.56 -19.49
N LEU A 169 -0.71 11.55 -18.85
CA LEU A 169 -0.82 10.19 -19.39
C LEU A 169 -1.57 10.11 -20.74
N SER A 170 -2.33 11.14 -21.11
CA SER A 170 -3.05 11.20 -22.37
C SER A 170 -2.19 11.68 -23.54
N ARG A 171 -1.12 12.40 -23.27
CA ARG A 171 -0.32 13.12 -24.26
C ARG A 171 1.17 12.80 -24.24
N GLU A 172 1.71 12.50 -23.06
CA GLU A 172 3.12 12.27 -22.87
C GLU A 172 3.48 10.79 -22.88
N PRO A 173 4.65 10.39 -23.39
CA PRO A 173 5.07 9.00 -23.39
C PRO A 173 5.46 8.54 -21.99
N LEU A 174 5.18 7.27 -21.67
CA LEU A 174 5.60 6.61 -20.45
C LEU A 174 7.10 6.29 -20.43
N GLY A 175 7.70 6.18 -21.59
CA GLY A 175 9.10 5.85 -21.77
C GLY A 175 9.42 5.56 -23.24
N THR A 176 10.61 5.03 -23.47
CA THR A 176 11.09 4.63 -24.79
C THR A 176 11.11 3.11 -24.90
N GLY A 177 10.52 2.59 -25.95
CA GLY A 177 10.48 1.16 -26.24
C GLY A 177 11.83 0.60 -26.65
N SER A 178 11.90 -0.74 -26.76
CA SER A 178 13.10 -1.44 -27.24
C SER A 178 13.47 -1.10 -28.69
N ASP A 179 12.51 -0.61 -29.46
CA ASP A 179 12.68 -0.11 -30.83
C ASP A 179 13.14 1.36 -30.91
N GLY A 180 13.39 1.99 -29.77
CA GLY A 180 13.77 3.40 -29.67
C GLY A 180 12.61 4.38 -29.84
N GLN A 181 11.38 3.92 -29.99
CA GLN A 181 10.21 4.78 -30.17
C GLN A 181 9.54 5.13 -28.84
N PRO A 182 8.92 6.32 -28.74
CA PRO A 182 8.15 6.68 -27.54
C PRO A 182 6.91 5.79 -27.42
N VAL A 183 6.67 5.27 -26.21
CA VAL A 183 5.52 4.43 -25.91
C VAL A 183 4.55 5.21 -25.01
N TYR A 184 3.32 5.35 -25.48
CA TYR A 184 2.24 6.05 -24.78
C TYR A 184 1.32 5.07 -24.05
N LEU A 185 0.58 5.56 -23.08
CA LEU A 185 -0.38 4.72 -22.36
C LEU A 185 -1.39 4.04 -23.28
N ARG A 186 -1.88 4.74 -24.32
CA ARG A 186 -2.81 4.19 -25.32
C ARG A 186 -2.24 2.99 -26.08
N ASP A 187 -0.92 2.90 -26.24
CA ASP A 187 -0.27 1.83 -27.01
C ASP A 187 -0.21 0.51 -26.23
N ILE A 188 -0.30 0.58 -24.92
CA ILE A 188 -0.24 -0.56 -24.00
C ILE A 188 -1.53 -0.77 -23.20
N TRP A 189 -2.53 0.11 -23.35
CA TRP A 189 -3.81 -0.06 -22.67
C TRP A 189 -4.55 -1.29 -23.23
N PRO A 190 -4.96 -2.25 -22.38
CA PRO A 190 -5.65 -3.45 -22.85
C PRO A 190 -7.05 -3.11 -23.37
N SER A 191 -7.45 -3.76 -24.45
CA SER A 191 -8.81 -3.66 -24.98
C SER A 191 -9.81 -4.37 -24.06
N ARG A 192 -11.09 -4.03 -24.21
CA ARG A 192 -12.17 -4.71 -23.47
C ARG A 192 -12.22 -6.19 -23.74
N GLN A 193 -11.92 -6.62 -24.98
CA GLN A 193 -11.91 -8.03 -25.36
C GLN A 193 -10.77 -8.78 -24.67
N GLU A 194 -9.55 -8.23 -24.68
CA GLU A 194 -8.41 -8.83 -23.97
C GLU A 194 -8.69 -9.01 -22.48
N ILE A 195 -9.34 -8.02 -21.86
CA ILE A 195 -9.73 -8.12 -20.44
C ILE A 195 -10.79 -9.21 -20.26
N ALA A 196 -11.80 -9.27 -21.10
CA ALA A 196 -12.85 -10.29 -21.02
C ALA A 196 -12.29 -11.70 -21.19
N ASP A 197 -11.38 -11.91 -22.15
CA ASP A 197 -10.72 -13.20 -22.41
C ASP A 197 -9.83 -13.61 -21.23
N ALA A 198 -9.19 -12.66 -20.57
CA ALA A 198 -8.41 -12.93 -19.38
C ALA A 198 -9.31 -13.28 -18.17
N VAL A 199 -10.40 -12.55 -17.98
CA VAL A 199 -11.38 -12.80 -16.91
C VAL A 199 -12.08 -14.14 -17.09
N ALA A 200 -12.31 -14.61 -18.31
CA ALA A 200 -12.90 -15.90 -18.59
C ALA A 200 -12.05 -17.09 -18.06
N ARG A 201 -10.79 -16.86 -17.66
CA ARG A 201 -9.92 -17.86 -17.01
C ARG A 201 -10.10 -17.95 -15.50
N VAL A 202 -10.86 -17.02 -14.92
CA VAL A 202 -11.20 -17.04 -13.49
C VAL A 202 -12.38 -17.98 -13.31
N ASP A 203 -12.18 -19.06 -12.60
CA ASP A 203 -13.21 -20.05 -12.35
C ASP A 203 -13.58 -20.17 -10.87
N THR A 204 -14.69 -20.84 -10.60
CA THR A 204 -15.18 -21.05 -9.24
C THR A 204 -14.30 -22.00 -8.42
N GLU A 205 -13.56 -22.89 -9.09
CA GLU A 205 -12.71 -23.85 -8.40
C GLU A 205 -11.51 -23.19 -7.75
N MET A 206 -10.98 -22.10 -8.33
CA MET A 206 -9.94 -21.28 -7.70
C MET A 206 -10.40 -20.74 -6.35
N PHE A 207 -11.64 -20.29 -6.26
CA PHE A 207 -12.23 -19.82 -4.99
C PHE A 207 -12.42 -20.97 -4.01
N HIS A 208 -12.96 -22.10 -4.46
CA HIS A 208 -13.13 -23.28 -3.60
C HIS A 208 -11.81 -23.79 -3.04
N LYS A 209 -10.80 -23.87 -3.87
CA LYS A 209 -9.44 -24.28 -3.47
C LYS A 209 -8.90 -23.41 -2.33
N GLU A 210 -8.94 -22.08 -2.52
CA GLU A 210 -8.33 -21.15 -1.56
C GLU A 210 -9.15 -20.97 -0.27
N TYR A 211 -10.46 -21.22 -0.32
CA TYR A 211 -11.33 -21.07 0.85
C TYR A 211 -11.68 -22.40 1.56
N ALA A 212 -11.35 -23.55 0.97
CA ALA A 212 -11.67 -24.85 1.56
C ALA A 212 -11.07 -25.07 2.96
N GLU A 213 -9.84 -24.58 3.15
CA GLU A 213 -9.08 -24.78 4.39
C GLU A 213 -8.93 -23.51 5.24
N VAL A 214 -9.69 -22.46 4.94
CA VAL A 214 -9.52 -21.15 5.58
C VAL A 214 -9.70 -21.20 7.10
N PHE A 215 -10.52 -22.11 7.60
CA PHE A 215 -10.76 -22.30 9.03
C PHE A 215 -9.80 -23.34 9.67
N ALA A 216 -9.18 -24.18 8.87
CA ALA A 216 -8.23 -25.17 9.37
C ALA A 216 -6.90 -24.53 9.73
N GLY A 217 -6.44 -23.54 8.94
CA GLY A 217 -5.14 -22.91 9.11
C GLY A 217 -3.97 -23.86 8.77
N ASP A 218 -2.76 -23.35 8.91
CA ASP A 218 -1.54 -24.14 8.75
C ASP A 218 -1.19 -24.97 10.01
N ALA A 219 -0.14 -25.79 9.91
CA ALA A 219 0.30 -26.62 11.03
C ALA A 219 0.70 -25.78 12.28
N GLN A 220 1.21 -24.59 12.09
CA GLN A 220 1.59 -23.69 13.20
C GLN A 220 0.33 -23.14 13.89
N TRP A 221 -0.69 -22.79 13.11
CA TRP A 221 -1.98 -22.36 13.64
C TRP A 221 -2.66 -23.48 14.44
N GLN A 222 -2.66 -24.71 13.90
CA GLN A 222 -3.25 -25.88 14.55
C GLN A 222 -2.50 -26.30 15.83
N ALA A 223 -1.19 -26.00 15.93
CA ALA A 223 -0.38 -26.30 17.09
C ALA A 223 -0.58 -25.29 18.25
N ILE A 224 -1.36 -24.23 18.07
CA ILE A 224 -1.66 -23.28 19.13
C ILE A 224 -2.57 -23.95 20.15
N GLU A 225 -2.06 -24.19 21.36
CA GLU A 225 -2.87 -24.69 22.46
C GLU A 225 -3.83 -23.60 22.96
N VAL A 226 -5.11 -23.83 22.80
CA VAL A 226 -6.15 -22.91 23.28
C VAL A 226 -6.91 -23.59 24.41
N PRO A 227 -7.01 -22.94 25.60
CA PRO A 227 -7.85 -23.45 26.69
C PRO A 227 -9.28 -23.63 26.23
N GLN A 228 -9.87 -24.79 26.48
CA GLN A 228 -11.28 -25.04 26.21
C GLN A 228 -12.14 -24.36 27.28
N ALA A 229 -12.42 -23.08 27.10
CA ALA A 229 -13.22 -22.29 28.01
C ALA A 229 -14.27 -21.47 27.24
N ALA A 230 -15.41 -21.20 27.85
CA ALA A 230 -16.44 -20.36 27.24
C ALA A 230 -16.03 -18.87 27.14
N THR A 231 -15.09 -18.45 27.97
CA THR A 231 -14.59 -17.07 28.01
C THR A 231 -13.06 -17.07 28.08
N TYR A 232 -12.45 -15.97 27.64
CA TYR A 232 -11.01 -15.78 27.71
C TYR A 232 -10.54 -15.68 29.18
N ALA A 233 -9.50 -16.42 29.53
CA ALA A 233 -8.90 -16.36 30.87
C ALA A 233 -7.92 -15.18 30.92
N TRP A 234 -8.37 -14.04 31.45
CA TRP A 234 -7.55 -12.84 31.60
C TRP A 234 -6.41 -13.05 32.60
N GLN A 235 -5.21 -12.67 32.20
CA GLN A 235 -4.05 -12.65 33.06
C GLN A 235 -3.85 -11.23 33.59
N GLN A 236 -3.96 -11.04 34.88
CA GLN A 236 -3.88 -9.70 35.49
C GLN A 236 -2.51 -9.03 35.41
N ASP A 237 -1.47 -9.82 35.32
CA ASP A 237 -0.06 -9.38 35.17
C ASP A 237 0.34 -9.15 33.71
N SER A 238 -0.53 -9.47 32.75
CA SER A 238 -0.27 -9.20 31.34
C SER A 238 -0.28 -7.71 31.05
N THR A 239 0.79 -7.22 30.42
CA THR A 239 0.89 -5.84 29.94
C THR A 239 0.48 -5.70 28.47
N TYR A 240 0.19 -6.82 27.80
CA TYR A 240 -0.11 -6.87 26.37
C TYR A 240 -1.60 -7.06 26.07
N ILE A 241 -2.24 -8.04 26.72
CA ILE A 241 -3.68 -8.29 26.61
C ILE A 241 -4.27 -8.15 28.01
N GLN A 242 -4.96 -7.04 28.25
CA GLN A 242 -5.58 -6.73 29.54
C GLN A 242 -7.08 -6.74 29.43
N HIS A 243 -7.75 -7.11 30.53
CA HIS A 243 -9.20 -6.97 30.63
C HIS A 243 -9.58 -5.48 30.47
N PRO A 244 -10.39 -5.10 29.47
CA PRO A 244 -10.78 -3.73 29.28
C PRO A 244 -11.70 -3.24 30.41
N PRO A 245 -11.39 -2.09 31.06
CA PRO A 245 -12.17 -1.62 32.23
C PRO A 245 -13.63 -1.27 31.89
N PHE A 246 -13.95 -1.02 30.63
CA PHE A 246 -15.34 -0.76 30.22
C PHE A 246 -16.23 -2.00 30.21
N PHE A 247 -15.70 -3.20 30.47
CA PHE A 247 -16.46 -4.41 30.67
C PHE A 247 -16.78 -4.70 32.13
N ASP A 248 -16.18 -4.01 33.09
CA ASP A 248 -16.33 -4.31 34.51
C ASP A 248 -17.80 -4.17 34.99
N GLU A 249 -18.52 -3.23 34.41
CA GLU A 249 -19.91 -2.92 34.78
C GLU A 249 -20.95 -3.35 33.73
N ILE A 250 -20.55 -4.11 32.70
CA ILE A 250 -21.41 -4.43 31.55
C ILE A 250 -22.66 -5.26 31.93
N ALA A 251 -22.61 -5.98 33.04
CA ALA A 251 -23.75 -6.76 33.55
C ALA A 251 -24.74 -5.92 34.40
N GLY A 252 -24.41 -4.68 34.70
CA GLY A 252 -25.26 -3.75 35.43
C GLY A 252 -26.33 -3.07 34.57
N PRO A 253 -27.23 -2.30 35.20
CA PRO A 253 -28.15 -1.46 34.44
C PRO A 253 -27.39 -0.46 33.59
N LEU A 254 -27.86 -0.21 32.37
CA LEU A 254 -27.22 0.78 31.49
C LEU A 254 -27.20 2.14 32.18
N PRO A 255 -26.04 2.80 32.27
CA PRO A 255 -25.96 4.14 32.85
C PRO A 255 -26.76 5.14 32.02
N VAL A 256 -27.40 6.07 32.71
CA VAL A 256 -28.05 7.21 32.05
C VAL A 256 -26.97 8.07 31.42
N ILE A 257 -27.16 8.48 30.17
CA ILE A 257 -26.25 9.41 29.50
C ILE A 257 -26.40 10.78 30.18
N GLU A 258 -25.33 11.22 30.82
CA GLU A 258 -25.25 12.52 31.48
C GLU A 258 -24.22 13.41 30.82
N ASP A 259 -24.37 14.73 30.98
CA ASP A 259 -23.37 15.68 30.53
C ASP A 259 -22.06 15.46 31.31
N VAL A 260 -20.95 15.53 30.61
CA VAL A 260 -19.61 15.51 31.23
C VAL A 260 -19.38 16.84 31.96
N ARG A 261 -19.28 16.79 33.30
CA ARG A 261 -19.04 17.98 34.16
C ARG A 261 -17.70 17.83 34.88
N ASP A 262 -17.07 18.98 35.14
CA ASP A 262 -15.80 19.07 35.91
C ASP A 262 -14.66 18.21 35.36
N ALA A 263 -14.71 17.83 34.09
CA ALA A 263 -13.66 17.05 33.43
C ALA A 263 -12.39 17.91 33.27
N ARG A 264 -11.24 17.27 33.52
CA ARG A 264 -9.94 17.87 33.25
C ARG A 264 -9.45 17.47 31.87
N VAL A 265 -8.85 18.43 31.14
CA VAL A 265 -8.23 18.14 29.85
C VAL A 265 -7.02 17.23 30.07
N LEU A 266 -7.05 16.01 29.50
CA LEU A 266 -5.95 15.07 29.54
C LEU A 266 -4.88 15.40 28.50
N ALA A 267 -5.33 15.76 27.29
CA ALA A 267 -4.44 16.13 26.18
C ALA A 267 -5.18 17.14 25.28
N LEU A 268 -4.46 18.16 24.83
CA LEU A 268 -4.90 19.10 23.81
C LEU A 268 -4.09 18.82 22.54
N LEU A 269 -4.76 18.32 21.49
CA LEU A 269 -4.13 17.96 20.24
C LEU A 269 -4.48 19.00 19.17
N GLY A 270 -3.56 19.24 18.23
CA GLY A 270 -3.80 20.14 17.11
C GLY A 270 -4.70 19.53 16.04
N ASP A 271 -4.87 20.27 14.95
CA ASP A 271 -5.65 19.82 13.80
C ASP A 271 -5.03 18.60 13.12
N SER A 272 -5.87 17.82 12.44
CA SER A 272 -5.46 16.63 11.65
C SER A 272 -4.84 15.49 12.46
N VAL A 273 -4.91 15.50 13.79
CA VAL A 273 -4.51 14.36 14.62
C VAL A 273 -5.63 13.34 14.64
N THR A 274 -5.29 12.09 14.32
CA THR A 274 -6.23 10.96 14.31
C THR A 274 -5.83 9.90 15.34
N THR A 275 -6.70 8.93 15.57
CA THR A 275 -6.41 7.79 16.44
C THR A 275 -5.18 7.00 16.02
N ASP A 276 -4.84 6.98 14.73
CA ASP A 276 -3.62 6.32 14.22
C ASP A 276 -2.33 7.00 14.69
N HIS A 277 -2.36 8.29 14.98
CA HIS A 277 -1.22 8.99 15.56
C HIS A 277 -1.01 8.60 17.04
N ILE A 278 -2.10 8.27 17.73
CA ILE A 278 -2.10 7.92 19.15
C ILE A 278 -1.82 6.42 19.34
N SER A 279 -2.48 5.58 18.54
CA SER A 279 -2.37 4.13 18.59
C SER A 279 -2.28 3.56 17.19
N GLN A 280 -1.08 3.19 16.77
CA GLN A 280 -0.86 2.61 15.45
C GLN A 280 -1.37 1.17 15.39
N GLN A 281 -2.11 0.84 14.33
CA GLN A 281 -2.61 -0.52 14.08
C GLN A 281 -1.53 -1.48 13.55
N ARG A 282 -0.29 -1.36 14.02
CA ARG A 282 0.80 -2.23 13.61
C ARG A 282 1.14 -3.23 14.69
N SER A 283 0.96 -4.50 14.39
CA SER A 283 1.32 -5.60 15.29
C SER A 283 2.81 -5.63 15.65
N GLU A 284 3.68 -5.25 14.73
CA GLU A 284 5.14 -5.26 14.92
C GLU A 284 5.62 -4.25 15.96
N LYS A 285 5.00 -3.07 16.02
CA LYS A 285 5.37 -2.03 16.99
C LYS A 285 4.78 -2.25 18.38
N ARG A 286 3.76 -3.07 18.51
CA ARG A 286 3.22 -3.48 19.81
C ARG A 286 4.18 -4.38 20.58
N ARG A 287 5.05 -5.12 19.90
CA ARG A 287 6.08 -5.95 20.52
C ARG A 287 7.18 -5.15 21.20
N VAL A 288 7.40 -3.92 20.79
CA VAL A 288 8.48 -3.07 21.32
C VAL A 288 7.89 -1.83 21.96
N GLY A 289 7.33 -1.98 23.14
CA GLY A 289 6.74 -0.87 23.93
C GLY A 289 7.65 0.35 24.15
N LYS A 290 8.92 0.26 23.76
CA LYS A 290 9.89 1.36 23.76
C LYS A 290 9.77 2.26 22.53
N GLU A 291 9.36 1.75 21.37
CA GLU A 291 9.27 2.55 20.14
C GLU A 291 8.04 3.47 20.06
N CYS A 292 6.96 3.11 20.75
CA CYS A 292 5.82 4.02 20.90
C CYS A 292 6.16 5.28 21.69
N ARG A 293 7.11 5.22 22.63
CA ARG A 293 7.53 6.38 23.44
C ARG A 293 8.46 7.34 22.68
N SER A 294 9.25 6.83 21.71
CA SER A 294 10.19 7.67 20.96
C SER A 294 9.52 8.54 19.89
N ARG A 295 8.30 8.18 19.44
CA ARG A 295 7.56 8.98 18.43
C ARG A 295 6.72 10.11 19.00
N TRP A 296 6.60 10.20 20.31
CA TRP A 296 6.00 11.35 21.01
C TRP A 296 7.03 12.43 21.33
N SER A 297 8.28 12.24 20.93
CA SER A 297 9.27 13.30 21.05
C SER A 297 8.93 14.41 20.03
N PRO A 298 8.80 15.66 20.46
CA PRO A 298 8.51 16.78 19.56
C PRO A 298 9.64 17.09 18.57
N TYR A 299 10.67 16.25 18.51
CA TYR A 299 11.87 16.42 17.68
C TYR A 299 12.07 15.29 16.66
N HIS A 300 10.98 14.57 16.28
CA HIS A 300 11.03 13.56 15.21
C HIS A 300 9.94 13.79 14.18
#